data_d4280d987d1a584ac75d4475e87fedd6
#
_entry.id   d4280d987d1a584ac75d4475e87fedd6
#
_cell.length_a   1.000
_cell.length_b   1.000
_cell.length_c   1.000
_cell.angle_alpha   90.00
_cell.angle_beta   90.00
_cell.angle_gamma   90.00
#
_symmetry.space_group_name_H-M   'P 1'
#
loop_
_entity.id
_entity.type
_entity.pdbx_description
1 polymer ?
#
loop_
_entity_poly.entity_id
_entity_poly.type
_entity_poly.pdbx_seq_one_letter_code
_entity_poly.pdbx_strand_id
1 'polypeptide(L)'
;MKTLLFALFSLACFTVNAQSYTSYFTGNSTDKITNPDYGVCLMGGSTEDDRAIVWFLEKANGGDILVLRASGSDGYNDYFYEELGVEINSVETIVFNNASAANDTYVLQKIANAEAIWMAGGDQSDYINYWKDSEVEALLNEHINIKKGVIGGTSAGMAVLGSSYFSAENGTVYSSEALEDPYNTYMTFGHNDFLEVPLLENTITDTHFSEREREGRLVTFLARMNNELETRTFGIACDEYTAVCIDSTGIGAVYGEWPEYDDYAFFVQMNCESGNAPELMQQGIPFTWDFDSKATTVYKVGGTTDGAHYLDLNDWETGNGGEWLHWSVENGVFYSENGEAPNCEGVGIETVERSNPRKLVKTLDVLGRTVNSHYFGIVIDLFDDGSTEKKVIGERSK
;
A
#
# COMPACT_ATOMS: atom_id res chain seq x y z
N MET A 1 -64.87 39.87 26.63
CA MET A 1 -63.45 39.57 26.80
C MET A 1 -63.18 38.20 26.20
N LYS A 2 -62.52 38.13 25.02
CA LYS A 2 -62.14 36.86 24.36
C LYS A 2 -60.67 36.64 24.65
N THR A 3 -60.37 35.64 25.44
CA THR A 3 -58.98 35.23 25.78
C THR A 3 -58.43 34.37 24.64
N LEU A 4 -57.41 34.88 23.95
CA LEU A 4 -56.68 34.13 22.91
C LEU A 4 -55.61 33.29 23.59
N LEU A 5 -55.74 31.96 23.48
CA LEU A 5 -54.70 30.99 23.93
C LEU A 5 -53.68 30.83 22.78
N PHE A 6 -52.45 31.31 22.97
CA PHE A 6 -51.32 31.01 22.08
C PHE A 6 -50.69 29.69 22.51
N ALA A 7 -50.83 28.64 21.71
CA ALA A 7 -50.09 27.40 21.87
C ALA A 7 -48.72 27.55 21.23
N LEU A 8 -47.65 27.57 22.02
CA LEU A 8 -46.29 27.48 21.55
C LEU A 8 -46.01 26.01 21.11
N PHE A 9 -45.90 25.78 19.81
CA PHE A 9 -45.38 24.54 19.26
C PHE A 9 -43.85 24.64 19.28
N SER A 10 -43.18 23.95 20.22
CA SER A 10 -41.75 23.77 20.17
C SER A 10 -41.40 22.73 19.10
N LEU A 11 -40.82 23.19 17.99
CA LEU A 11 -40.28 22.32 16.96
C LEU A 11 -38.99 21.68 17.51
N ALA A 12 -39.03 20.44 17.97
CA ALA A 12 -37.86 19.67 18.28
C ALA A 12 -37.19 19.28 16.96
N CYS A 13 -36.13 19.99 16.57
CA CYS A 13 -35.23 19.53 15.50
C CYS A 13 -34.49 18.27 16.00
N PHE A 14 -34.93 17.12 15.55
CA PHE A 14 -34.12 15.90 15.63
C PHE A 14 -33.04 16.02 14.55
N THR A 15 -31.79 16.25 14.95
CA THR A 15 -30.66 16.06 14.09
C THR A 15 -30.49 14.54 13.91
N VAL A 16 -30.92 14.03 12.76
CA VAL A 16 -30.54 12.68 12.34
C VAL A 16 -29.06 12.79 11.96
N ASN A 17 -28.16 12.39 12.85
CA ASN A 17 -26.77 12.15 12.46
C ASN A 17 -26.78 10.97 11.51
N ALA A 18 -26.35 11.16 10.27
CA ALA A 18 -26.07 10.06 9.38
C ALA A 18 -25.00 9.16 10.06
N GLN A 19 -25.22 7.85 10.07
CA GLN A 19 -24.28 6.89 10.62
C GLN A 19 -22.96 6.99 9.85
N SER A 20 -21.84 7.15 10.56
CA SER A 20 -20.53 7.35 9.95
C SER A 20 -19.98 6.11 9.25
N TYR A 21 -20.41 4.93 9.69
CA TYR A 21 -20.04 3.63 9.10
C TYR A 21 -21.25 2.68 9.12
N THR A 22 -21.11 1.60 8.36
CA THR A 22 -22.01 0.43 8.43
C THR A 22 -21.14 -0.80 8.68
N SER A 23 -21.56 -1.66 9.62
CA SER A 23 -20.86 -2.91 9.95
C SER A 23 -21.72 -4.10 9.58
N TYR A 24 -21.07 -5.11 9.00
CA TYR A 24 -21.62 -6.43 8.71
C TYR A 24 -20.74 -7.49 9.37
N PHE A 25 -21.32 -8.35 10.17
CA PHE A 25 -20.57 -9.31 10.97
C PHE A 25 -21.04 -10.75 10.73
N THR A 26 -20.06 -11.68 10.57
CA THR A 26 -20.27 -13.12 10.40
C THR A 26 -19.31 -13.88 11.31
N GLY A 27 -19.77 -14.94 11.97
CA GLY A 27 -18.95 -15.81 12.80
C GLY A 27 -19.12 -15.62 14.31
N ASN A 28 -18.04 -15.85 15.07
CA ASN A 28 -18.06 -15.78 16.53
C ASN A 28 -17.77 -14.36 17.02
N SER A 29 -18.67 -13.79 17.81
CA SER A 29 -18.54 -12.43 18.33
C SER A 29 -17.53 -12.27 19.47
N THR A 30 -16.99 -13.38 20.00
CA THR A 30 -15.93 -13.34 21.00
C THR A 30 -14.59 -13.17 20.31
N ASP A 31 -13.90 -12.10 20.64
CA ASP A 31 -12.57 -11.78 20.13
C ASP A 31 -11.59 -12.94 20.35
N LYS A 32 -10.84 -13.31 19.32
CA LYS A 32 -9.89 -14.40 19.37
C LYS A 32 -8.49 -13.91 19.02
N ILE A 33 -7.72 -13.66 20.04
CA ILE A 33 -6.33 -13.24 19.90
C ILE A 33 -5.47 -14.41 19.43
N THR A 34 -4.85 -14.27 18.27
CA THR A 34 -3.83 -15.19 17.74
C THR A 34 -2.51 -14.46 17.53
N ASN A 35 -1.49 -15.18 17.08
CA ASN A 35 -0.26 -14.59 16.58
C ASN A 35 -0.29 -14.71 15.03
N PRO A 36 -0.69 -13.67 14.31
CA PRO A 36 -0.72 -13.73 12.87
C PRO A 36 0.68 -13.81 12.27
N ASP A 37 0.78 -14.37 11.08
CA ASP A 37 2.02 -14.35 10.30
C ASP A 37 2.02 -13.15 9.36
N TYR A 38 3.15 -12.44 9.30
CA TYR A 38 3.31 -11.31 8.39
C TYR A 38 3.11 -11.72 6.93
N GLY A 39 2.42 -10.89 6.20
CA GLY A 39 2.27 -11.02 4.76
C GLY A 39 1.55 -9.84 4.13
N VAL A 40 1.74 -9.68 2.82
CA VAL A 40 1.04 -8.68 2.00
C VAL A 40 0.42 -9.37 0.80
N CYS A 41 -0.88 -9.19 0.57
CA CYS A 41 -1.59 -9.72 -0.59
C CYS A 41 -2.03 -8.58 -1.50
N LEU A 42 -1.43 -8.49 -2.69
CA LEU A 42 -1.69 -7.47 -3.70
C LEU A 42 -2.55 -8.08 -4.80
N MET A 43 -3.86 -7.80 -4.81
CA MET A 43 -4.80 -8.36 -5.77
C MET A 43 -5.17 -7.34 -6.86
N GLY A 44 -5.03 -7.71 -8.14
CA GLY A 44 -5.17 -6.79 -9.27
C GLY A 44 -6.57 -6.24 -9.51
N GLY A 45 -7.60 -6.95 -9.06
CA GLY A 45 -8.99 -6.51 -9.18
C GLY A 45 -9.89 -7.53 -9.87
N SER A 46 -11.14 -7.15 -10.11
CA SER A 46 -12.22 -8.01 -10.59
C SER A 46 -12.64 -9.04 -9.53
N THR A 47 -12.56 -10.33 -9.79
CA THR A 47 -12.78 -11.39 -8.79
C THR A 47 -11.43 -11.82 -8.22
N GLU A 48 -11.38 -12.10 -6.94
CA GLU A 48 -10.17 -12.55 -6.24
C GLU A 48 -9.78 -13.97 -6.70
N ASP A 49 -8.47 -14.25 -6.71
CA ASP A 49 -7.97 -15.62 -6.81
C ASP A 49 -8.16 -16.33 -5.46
N ASP A 50 -8.95 -17.40 -5.42
CA ASP A 50 -9.30 -18.13 -4.19
C ASP A 50 -8.07 -18.61 -3.42
N ARG A 51 -6.99 -19.01 -4.11
CA ARG A 51 -5.79 -19.56 -3.48
C ARG A 51 -4.94 -18.47 -2.82
N ALA A 52 -4.88 -17.29 -3.46
CA ALA A 52 -4.25 -16.12 -2.88
C ALA A 52 -5.02 -15.66 -1.61
N ILE A 53 -6.34 -15.71 -1.63
CA ILE A 53 -7.15 -15.39 -0.46
C ILE A 53 -7.02 -16.47 0.63
N VAL A 54 -6.98 -17.76 0.28
CA VAL A 54 -6.69 -18.82 1.26
C VAL A 54 -5.34 -18.56 1.92
N TRP A 55 -4.28 -18.26 1.15
CA TRP A 55 -2.98 -17.89 1.68
C TRP A 55 -3.06 -16.69 2.65
N PHE A 56 -3.84 -15.66 2.30
CA PHE A 56 -4.07 -14.48 3.16
C PHE A 56 -4.78 -14.85 4.47
N LEU A 57 -5.87 -15.63 4.40
CA LEU A 57 -6.67 -16.03 5.56
C LEU A 57 -5.91 -16.96 6.51
N GLU A 58 -5.10 -17.89 5.98
CA GLU A 58 -4.28 -18.80 6.79
C GLU A 58 -3.30 -18.05 7.69
N LYS A 59 -2.78 -16.89 7.24
CA LYS A 59 -1.86 -16.06 8.04
C LYS A 59 -2.49 -15.42 9.27
N ALA A 60 -3.82 -15.35 9.34
CA ALA A 60 -4.52 -14.92 10.55
C ALA A 60 -4.48 -15.96 11.68
N ASN A 61 -3.99 -17.19 11.40
CA ASN A 61 -3.91 -18.30 12.37
C ASN A 61 -5.23 -18.57 13.10
N GLY A 62 -6.35 -18.49 12.36
CA GLY A 62 -7.70 -18.69 12.87
C GLY A 62 -8.24 -17.52 13.70
N GLY A 63 -7.69 -16.35 13.54
CA GLY A 63 -8.11 -15.10 14.18
C GLY A 63 -9.29 -14.41 13.51
N ASP A 64 -9.45 -13.13 13.76
CA ASP A 64 -10.53 -12.27 13.29
C ASP A 64 -10.11 -11.51 12.05
N ILE A 65 -10.93 -11.54 11.00
CA ILE A 65 -10.67 -10.90 9.72
C ILE A 65 -11.49 -9.61 9.64
N LEU A 66 -10.84 -8.51 9.30
CA LEU A 66 -11.49 -7.23 9.08
C LEU A 66 -11.41 -6.81 7.62
N VAL A 67 -12.54 -6.51 7.01
CA VAL A 67 -12.63 -5.93 5.67
C VAL A 67 -12.97 -4.45 5.78
N LEU A 68 -12.13 -3.58 5.23
CA LEU A 68 -12.33 -2.14 5.17
C LEU A 68 -12.70 -1.70 3.76
N ARG A 69 -13.69 -0.81 3.66
CA ARG A 69 -14.13 -0.26 2.37
C ARG A 69 -14.88 1.06 2.55
N ALA A 70 -14.98 1.86 1.48
CA ALA A 70 -15.73 3.12 1.46
C ALA A 70 -17.09 3.01 0.76
N SER A 71 -17.40 1.89 0.13
CA SER A 71 -18.67 1.64 -0.57
C SER A 71 -18.97 0.15 -0.66
N GLY A 72 -20.20 -0.23 -1.03
CA GLY A 72 -20.63 -1.63 -1.15
C GLY A 72 -21.20 -2.20 0.14
N SER A 73 -21.09 -3.52 0.35
CA SER A 73 -21.69 -4.26 1.46
C SER A 73 -20.78 -5.42 1.90
N ASP A 74 -21.37 -6.48 2.40
CA ASP A 74 -20.79 -7.65 3.06
C ASP A 74 -20.34 -8.79 2.13
N GLY A 75 -20.11 -8.53 0.86
CA GLY A 75 -19.79 -9.60 -0.10
C GLY A 75 -18.58 -10.47 0.24
N TYR A 76 -17.67 -9.99 1.11
CA TYR A 76 -16.54 -10.78 1.59
C TYR A 76 -16.88 -11.68 2.79
N ASN A 77 -17.96 -11.41 3.53
CA ASN A 77 -18.21 -12.11 4.79
C ASN A 77 -18.40 -13.61 4.57
N ASP A 78 -19.38 -14.01 3.77
CA ASP A 78 -19.65 -15.43 3.52
C ASP A 78 -18.52 -16.06 2.69
N TYR A 79 -17.95 -15.33 1.72
CA TYR A 79 -16.82 -15.77 0.90
C TYR A 79 -15.61 -16.17 1.76
N PHE A 80 -15.18 -15.32 2.71
CA PHE A 80 -14.05 -15.63 3.59
C PHE A 80 -14.41 -16.66 4.68
N TYR A 81 -15.63 -16.57 5.24
CA TYR A 81 -16.00 -17.37 6.41
C TYR A 81 -16.44 -18.80 6.06
N GLU A 82 -17.15 -19.00 4.93
CA GLU A 82 -17.78 -20.26 4.60
C GLU A 82 -17.23 -20.90 3.31
N GLU A 83 -17.00 -20.11 2.24
CA GLU A 83 -16.79 -20.66 0.91
C GLU A 83 -15.36 -21.18 0.70
N LEU A 84 -14.34 -20.54 1.28
CA LEU A 84 -12.94 -20.90 1.07
C LEU A 84 -12.44 -22.01 2.00
N GLY A 85 -13.20 -22.38 3.02
CA GLY A 85 -12.90 -23.54 3.88
C GLY A 85 -11.72 -23.35 4.83
N VAL A 86 -11.26 -22.12 5.07
CA VAL A 86 -10.23 -21.80 6.07
C VAL A 86 -10.88 -21.58 7.43
N GLU A 87 -10.35 -22.21 8.48
CA GLU A 87 -10.85 -21.99 9.84
C GLU A 87 -10.42 -20.61 10.37
N ILE A 88 -11.37 -19.68 10.45
CA ILE A 88 -11.21 -18.34 11.02
C ILE A 88 -12.29 -18.10 12.10
N ASN A 89 -12.06 -17.17 13.02
CA ASN A 89 -12.99 -16.88 14.11
C ASN A 89 -14.22 -16.08 13.66
N SER A 90 -13.95 -15.00 12.91
CA SER A 90 -15.00 -14.12 12.40
C SER A 90 -14.53 -13.33 11.18
N VAL A 91 -15.49 -12.77 10.45
CA VAL A 91 -15.26 -11.76 9.40
C VAL A 91 -16.17 -10.58 9.71
N GLU A 92 -15.61 -9.39 9.71
CA GLU A 92 -16.40 -8.17 9.81
C GLU A 92 -16.06 -7.21 8.67
N THR A 93 -17.06 -6.80 7.91
CA THR A 93 -16.91 -5.72 6.91
C THR A 93 -17.37 -4.41 7.50
N ILE A 94 -16.49 -3.41 7.52
CA ILE A 94 -16.80 -2.03 7.91
C ILE A 94 -16.77 -1.14 6.65
N VAL A 95 -17.93 -0.58 6.34
CA VAL A 95 -18.09 0.40 5.25
C VAL A 95 -18.04 1.80 5.84
N PHE A 96 -17.03 2.58 5.46
CA PHE A 96 -16.91 3.99 5.85
C PHE A 96 -17.87 4.83 5.00
N ASN A 97 -18.91 5.36 5.60
CA ASN A 97 -19.85 6.24 4.90
C ASN A 97 -19.32 7.68 4.75
N ASN A 98 -18.35 8.05 5.54
CA ASN A 98 -17.61 9.32 5.51
C ASN A 98 -16.41 9.29 6.46
N ALA A 99 -15.54 10.31 6.37
CA ALA A 99 -14.30 10.40 7.16
C ALA A 99 -14.51 10.42 8.68
N SER A 100 -15.70 10.75 9.21
CA SER A 100 -15.92 10.75 10.67
C SER A 100 -15.89 9.33 11.28
N ALA A 101 -16.06 8.28 10.47
CA ALA A 101 -15.88 6.90 10.90
C ALA A 101 -14.46 6.61 11.40
N ALA A 102 -13.47 7.32 10.90
CA ALA A 102 -12.08 7.18 11.32
C ALA A 102 -11.81 7.60 12.79
N ASN A 103 -12.77 8.21 13.45
CA ASN A 103 -12.71 8.58 14.86
C ASN A 103 -13.70 7.79 15.72
N ASP A 104 -14.41 6.82 15.15
CA ASP A 104 -15.39 6.03 15.88
C ASP A 104 -14.69 4.93 16.69
N THR A 105 -14.96 4.90 18.00
CA THR A 105 -14.30 3.96 18.92
C THR A 105 -14.51 2.49 18.55
N TYR A 106 -15.67 2.14 18.00
CA TYR A 106 -15.92 0.78 17.55
C TYR A 106 -15.05 0.40 16.36
N VAL A 107 -14.97 1.28 15.35
CA VAL A 107 -14.14 1.09 14.16
C VAL A 107 -12.68 0.91 14.56
N LEU A 108 -12.16 1.82 15.40
CA LEU A 108 -10.76 1.78 15.86
C LEU A 108 -10.47 0.49 16.65
N GLN A 109 -11.41 0.05 17.50
CA GLN A 109 -11.25 -1.19 18.24
C GLN A 109 -11.19 -2.42 17.31
N LYS A 110 -11.99 -2.43 16.24
CA LYS A 110 -11.99 -3.54 15.28
C LYS A 110 -10.68 -3.60 14.49
N ILE A 111 -10.13 -2.47 14.10
CA ILE A 111 -8.82 -2.41 13.43
C ILE A 111 -7.70 -2.89 14.37
N ALA A 112 -7.71 -2.43 15.63
CA ALA A 112 -6.70 -2.82 16.60
C ALA A 112 -6.71 -4.32 16.93
N ASN A 113 -7.88 -4.95 16.93
CA ASN A 113 -8.04 -6.36 17.31
C ASN A 113 -7.86 -7.34 16.14
N ALA A 114 -8.08 -6.92 14.90
CA ALA A 114 -8.01 -7.81 13.73
C ALA A 114 -6.65 -8.50 13.56
N GLU A 115 -6.65 -9.77 13.20
CA GLU A 115 -5.45 -10.55 12.87
C GLU A 115 -5.09 -10.45 11.37
N ALA A 116 -6.08 -10.20 10.52
CA ALA A 116 -5.89 -9.92 9.10
C ALA A 116 -6.78 -8.74 8.67
N ILE A 117 -6.25 -7.87 7.82
CA ILE A 117 -6.99 -6.71 7.31
C ILE A 117 -6.99 -6.75 5.79
N TRP A 118 -8.19 -6.72 5.20
CA TRP A 118 -8.42 -6.66 3.77
C TRP A 118 -9.03 -5.33 3.35
N MET A 119 -8.42 -4.64 2.40
CA MET A 119 -8.94 -3.43 1.80
C MET A 119 -9.62 -3.76 0.47
N ALA A 120 -10.94 -3.60 0.42
CA ALA A 120 -11.73 -3.94 -0.76
C ALA A 120 -11.49 -2.99 -1.94
N GLY A 121 -12.03 -3.34 -3.10
CA GLY A 121 -12.08 -2.45 -4.26
C GLY A 121 -13.04 -1.27 -4.04
N GLY A 122 -12.87 -0.21 -4.84
CA GLY A 122 -13.66 1.01 -4.78
C GLY A 122 -12.95 2.18 -5.42
N ASP A 123 -13.00 3.33 -4.76
CA ASP A 123 -12.24 4.53 -5.13
C ASP A 123 -11.15 4.75 -4.07
N GLN A 124 -9.88 4.66 -4.48
CA GLN A 124 -8.75 4.85 -3.58
C GLN A 124 -8.68 6.28 -3.01
N SER A 125 -9.25 7.27 -3.71
CA SER A 125 -9.30 8.63 -3.18
C SER A 125 -10.14 8.74 -1.91
N ASP A 126 -11.20 7.91 -1.77
CA ASP A 126 -11.97 7.81 -0.54
C ASP A 126 -11.12 7.23 0.60
N TYR A 127 -10.28 6.25 0.34
CA TYR A 127 -9.39 5.65 1.35
C TYR A 127 -8.39 6.66 1.87
N ILE A 128 -7.76 7.41 0.97
CA ILE A 128 -6.84 8.49 1.35
C ILE A 128 -7.60 9.58 2.13
N ASN A 129 -8.75 10.04 1.64
CA ASN A 129 -9.53 11.09 2.28
C ASN A 129 -10.11 10.70 3.65
N TYR A 130 -10.38 9.41 3.89
CA TYR A 130 -11.01 8.96 5.14
C TYR A 130 -10.02 8.46 6.16
N TRP A 131 -8.90 7.85 5.74
CA TRP A 131 -7.98 7.15 6.64
C TRP A 131 -6.67 7.88 6.87
N LYS A 132 -6.12 8.58 5.87
CA LYS A 132 -4.85 9.28 6.00
C LYS A 132 -4.93 10.40 7.08
N ASP A 133 -3.83 10.60 7.79
CA ASP A 133 -3.68 11.56 8.90
C ASP A 133 -4.70 11.32 10.05
N SER A 134 -5.15 10.06 10.26
CA SER A 134 -6.13 9.68 11.27
C SER A 134 -5.63 8.53 12.16
N GLU A 135 -6.40 8.21 13.22
CA GLU A 135 -6.13 7.03 14.07
C GLU A 135 -6.26 5.71 13.27
N VAL A 136 -7.01 5.67 12.18
CA VAL A 136 -7.09 4.48 11.30
C VAL A 136 -5.73 4.21 10.65
N GLU A 137 -5.08 5.22 10.08
CA GLU A 137 -3.74 5.09 9.54
C GLU A 137 -2.73 4.60 10.59
N ALA A 138 -2.76 5.22 11.78
CA ALA A 138 -1.87 4.84 12.87
C ALA A 138 -2.06 3.36 13.25
N LEU A 139 -3.30 2.88 13.36
CA LEU A 139 -3.62 1.48 13.69
C LEU A 139 -3.29 0.51 12.54
N LEU A 140 -3.47 0.91 11.28
CA LEU A 140 -3.05 0.11 10.13
C LEU A 140 -1.52 -0.07 10.13
N ASN A 141 -0.77 1.00 10.37
CA ASN A 141 0.68 0.94 10.50
C ASN A 141 1.13 0.15 11.74
N GLU A 142 0.41 0.20 12.86
CA GLU A 142 0.64 -0.66 14.02
C GLU A 142 0.39 -2.13 13.69
N HIS A 143 -0.70 -2.45 12.99
CA HIS A 143 -1.01 -3.80 12.53
C HIS A 143 0.12 -4.38 11.66
N ILE A 144 0.60 -3.62 10.69
CA ILE A 144 1.66 -4.03 9.76
C ILE A 144 3.01 -4.17 10.49
N ASN A 145 3.40 -3.14 11.27
CA ASN A 145 4.79 -2.99 11.72
C ASN A 145 5.04 -3.53 13.12
N ILE A 146 4.03 -3.54 13.99
CA ILE A 146 4.16 -3.97 15.39
C ILE A 146 3.51 -5.34 15.60
N LYS A 147 2.23 -5.49 15.25
CA LYS A 147 1.51 -6.76 15.37
C LYS A 147 2.02 -7.80 14.37
N LYS A 148 2.62 -7.36 13.25
CA LYS A 148 3.06 -8.20 12.13
C LYS A 148 1.92 -9.03 11.56
N GLY A 149 0.75 -8.44 11.51
CA GLY A 149 -0.44 -9.02 10.88
C GLY A 149 -0.36 -8.99 9.36
N VAL A 150 -1.14 -9.85 8.72
CA VAL A 150 -1.28 -9.84 7.27
C VAL A 150 -2.20 -8.71 6.84
N ILE A 151 -1.79 -8.00 5.79
CA ILE A 151 -2.60 -6.97 5.13
C ILE A 151 -2.73 -7.29 3.65
N GLY A 152 -3.86 -6.97 3.06
CA GLY A 152 -4.06 -7.14 1.63
C GLY A 152 -5.13 -6.22 1.10
N GLY A 153 -5.26 -6.20 -0.22
CA GLY A 153 -6.32 -5.44 -0.85
C GLY A 153 -6.40 -5.71 -2.34
N THR A 154 -7.58 -5.43 -2.89
CA THR A 154 -7.89 -5.58 -4.30
C THR A 154 -8.16 -4.24 -4.95
N SER A 155 -7.75 -4.04 -6.21
CA SER A 155 -8.04 -2.83 -6.98
C SER A 155 -7.64 -1.56 -6.19
N ALA A 156 -8.58 -0.71 -5.79
CA ALA A 156 -8.32 0.48 -4.97
C ALA A 156 -7.58 0.16 -3.66
N GLY A 157 -7.89 -0.98 -3.02
CA GLY A 157 -7.21 -1.43 -1.80
C GLY A 157 -5.76 -1.83 -2.05
N MET A 158 -5.45 -2.46 -3.19
CA MET A 158 -4.07 -2.71 -3.61
C MET A 158 -3.34 -1.40 -3.93
N ALA A 159 -4.01 -0.47 -4.62
CA ALA A 159 -3.41 0.77 -5.12
C ALA A 159 -2.84 1.69 -4.02
N VAL A 160 -3.19 1.46 -2.75
CA VAL A 160 -2.73 2.27 -1.61
C VAL A 160 -1.71 1.55 -0.71
N LEU A 161 -1.26 0.34 -1.08
CA LEU A 161 -0.33 -0.46 -0.27
C LEU A 161 1.14 -0.15 -0.52
N GLY A 162 1.49 0.49 -1.63
CA GLY A 162 2.87 0.95 -1.89
C GLY A 162 3.27 2.12 -0.99
N SER A 163 4.56 2.32 -0.75
CA SER A 163 5.06 3.53 -0.08
C SER A 163 4.79 4.80 -0.89
N SER A 164 4.63 4.64 -2.19
CA SER A 164 4.05 5.65 -3.09
C SER A 164 2.74 5.12 -3.64
N TYR A 165 1.78 6.01 -3.82
CA TYR A 165 0.47 5.63 -4.35
C TYR A 165 -0.08 6.69 -5.30
N PHE A 166 -0.80 6.23 -6.32
CA PHE A 166 -1.62 7.07 -7.17
C PHE A 166 -2.96 7.34 -6.46
N SER A 167 -3.17 8.57 -5.98
CA SER A 167 -4.32 8.90 -5.13
C SER A 167 -5.66 8.96 -5.89
N ALA A 168 -5.63 9.15 -7.20
CA ALA A 168 -6.81 9.39 -8.04
C ALA A 168 -7.72 10.54 -7.56
N GLU A 169 -7.20 11.45 -6.75
CA GLU A 169 -7.97 12.57 -6.17
C GLU A 169 -8.66 13.43 -7.23
N ASN A 170 -8.04 13.59 -8.39
CA ASN A 170 -8.61 14.31 -9.53
C ASN A 170 -9.27 13.36 -10.56
N GLY A 171 -9.41 12.06 -10.26
CA GLY A 171 -9.87 11.02 -11.15
C GLY A 171 -8.74 10.18 -11.73
N THR A 172 -9.06 9.26 -12.65
CA THR A 172 -8.06 8.37 -13.26
C THR A 172 -7.26 9.07 -14.35
N VAL A 173 -6.02 8.61 -14.56
CA VAL A 173 -5.19 8.95 -15.73
C VAL A 173 -5.03 7.73 -16.62
N TYR A 174 -5.16 7.91 -17.94
CA TYR A 174 -4.88 6.88 -18.94
C TYR A 174 -3.42 6.94 -19.37
N SER A 175 -2.87 5.81 -19.86
CA SER A 175 -1.49 5.76 -20.36
C SER A 175 -1.19 6.82 -21.43
N SER A 176 -2.12 7.02 -22.38
CA SER A 176 -1.97 8.04 -23.43
C SER A 176 -1.85 9.47 -22.87
N GLU A 177 -2.63 9.77 -21.80
CA GLU A 177 -2.58 11.08 -21.15
C GLU A 177 -1.29 11.30 -20.36
N ALA A 178 -0.84 10.25 -19.64
CA ALA A 178 0.39 10.28 -18.87
C ALA A 178 1.64 10.40 -19.77
N LEU A 179 1.63 9.71 -20.91
CA LEU A 179 2.71 9.75 -21.89
C LEU A 179 2.75 11.08 -22.68
N GLU A 180 1.60 11.70 -22.95
CA GLU A 180 1.52 13.01 -23.60
C GLU A 180 1.92 14.16 -22.66
N ASP A 181 1.56 14.06 -21.38
CA ASP A 181 1.92 15.04 -20.35
C ASP A 181 2.20 14.35 -19.02
N PRO A 182 3.47 14.14 -18.64
CA PRO A 182 3.82 13.49 -17.37
C PRO A 182 3.44 14.31 -16.12
N TYR A 183 3.02 15.57 -16.30
CA TYR A 183 2.49 16.45 -15.26
C TYR A 183 1.01 16.77 -15.47
N ASN A 184 0.28 15.88 -16.17
CA ASN A 184 -1.17 15.95 -16.32
C ASN A 184 -1.84 16.10 -14.94
N THR A 185 -2.90 16.89 -14.86
CA THR A 185 -3.60 17.18 -13.59
C THR A 185 -4.23 15.98 -12.92
N TYR A 186 -4.43 14.88 -13.65
CA TYR A 186 -4.88 13.61 -13.07
C TYR A 186 -3.75 12.82 -12.39
N MET A 187 -2.50 13.17 -12.62
CA MET A 187 -1.31 12.52 -12.03
C MET A 187 -1.10 13.00 -10.58
N THR A 188 -1.91 12.48 -9.65
CA THR A 188 -1.86 12.84 -8.23
C THR A 188 -1.25 11.71 -7.40
N PHE A 189 -0.23 12.02 -6.60
CA PHE A 189 0.54 11.04 -5.81
C PHE A 189 0.62 11.43 -4.35
N GLY A 190 0.78 10.40 -3.50
CA GLY A 190 1.38 10.53 -2.18
C GLY A 190 2.64 9.67 -2.08
N HIS A 191 3.57 10.10 -1.23
CA HIS A 191 4.87 9.43 -1.07
C HIS A 191 5.25 9.37 0.40
N ASN A 192 5.44 8.18 0.95
CA ASN A 192 5.89 7.94 2.33
C ASN A 192 5.05 8.70 3.39
N ASP A 193 3.77 8.87 3.14
CA ASP A 193 2.89 9.71 3.94
C ASP A 193 1.54 9.04 4.26
N PHE A 194 1.45 7.72 4.10
CA PHE A 194 0.28 6.91 4.45
C PHE A 194 0.69 5.55 5.04
N LEU A 195 0.68 4.45 4.28
CA LEU A 195 1.03 3.13 4.79
C LEU A 195 2.53 2.83 4.65
N GLU A 196 3.13 2.32 5.72
CA GLU A 196 4.53 1.88 5.77
C GLU A 196 4.58 0.35 5.69
N VAL A 197 4.52 -0.19 4.47
CA VAL A 197 4.54 -1.64 4.24
C VAL A 197 5.99 -2.08 3.96
N PRO A 198 6.61 -2.91 4.82
CA PRO A 198 7.94 -3.43 4.58
C PRO A 198 8.05 -4.15 3.23
N LEU A 199 9.19 -4.02 2.56
CA LEU A 199 9.48 -4.52 1.21
C LEU A 199 8.79 -3.76 0.07
N LEU A 200 7.96 -2.76 0.36
CA LEU A 200 7.35 -1.89 -0.64
C LEU A 200 7.89 -0.44 -0.55
N GLU A 201 9.08 -0.24 0.00
CA GLU A 201 9.76 1.04 0.00
C GLU A 201 10.09 1.47 -1.44
N ASN A 202 9.89 2.74 -1.75
CA ASN A 202 10.04 3.32 -3.10
C ASN A 202 9.23 2.58 -4.18
N THR A 203 8.16 1.90 -3.78
CA THR A 203 7.31 1.09 -4.67
C THR A 203 5.93 1.72 -4.81
N ILE A 204 5.41 1.73 -6.04
CA ILE A 204 4.01 2.02 -6.34
C ILE A 204 3.32 0.76 -6.85
N THR A 205 2.05 0.58 -6.50
CA THR A 205 1.24 -0.54 -6.98
C THR A 205 0.22 -0.09 -8.02
N ASP A 206 -0.03 -0.91 -9.05
CA ASP A 206 -1.05 -0.67 -10.06
C ASP A 206 -1.90 -1.92 -10.33
N THR A 207 -3.12 -1.75 -10.79
CA THR A 207 -4.17 -2.76 -10.80
C THR A 207 -4.90 -2.81 -12.13
N HIS A 208 -5.69 -3.87 -12.44
CA HIS A 208 -6.38 -4.03 -13.71
C HIS A 208 -5.46 -3.70 -14.89
N PHE A 209 -4.26 -4.26 -14.86
CA PHE A 209 -3.13 -3.65 -15.51
C PHE A 209 -3.20 -3.76 -17.03
N SER A 210 -3.14 -4.97 -17.56
CA SER A 210 -3.21 -5.20 -19.02
C SER A 210 -4.60 -4.91 -19.58
N GLU A 211 -5.67 -5.18 -18.83
CA GLU A 211 -7.06 -4.95 -19.26
C GLU A 211 -7.35 -3.45 -19.49
N ARG A 212 -6.57 -2.58 -18.84
CA ARG A 212 -6.73 -1.13 -18.98
C ARG A 212 -5.51 -0.45 -19.63
N GLU A 213 -4.62 -1.24 -20.25
CA GLU A 213 -3.44 -0.75 -20.97
C GLU A 213 -2.62 0.23 -20.13
N ARG A 214 -2.24 -0.18 -18.89
CA ARG A 214 -1.66 0.73 -17.87
C ARG A 214 -0.14 0.82 -17.89
N GLU A 215 0.55 0.13 -18.79
CA GLU A 215 2.00 0.10 -18.90
C GLU A 215 2.61 1.51 -19.03
N GLY A 216 2.07 2.31 -19.93
CA GLY A 216 2.58 3.67 -20.17
C GLY A 216 2.42 4.60 -18.97
N ARG A 217 1.29 4.49 -18.23
CA ARG A 217 1.12 5.29 -17.01
C ARG A 217 2.04 4.85 -15.89
N LEU A 218 2.28 3.53 -15.73
CA LEU A 218 3.16 3.03 -14.68
C LEU A 218 4.61 3.46 -14.91
N VAL A 219 5.12 3.40 -16.15
CA VAL A 219 6.45 3.95 -16.49
C VAL A 219 6.52 5.43 -16.14
N THR A 220 5.49 6.20 -16.49
CA THR A 220 5.43 7.63 -16.15
C THR A 220 5.37 7.86 -14.63
N PHE A 221 4.65 7.00 -13.87
CA PHE A 221 4.64 7.04 -12.40
C PHE A 221 6.04 6.85 -11.83
N LEU A 222 6.78 5.84 -12.30
CA LEU A 222 8.15 5.58 -11.84
C LEU A 222 9.09 6.76 -12.14
N ALA A 223 8.98 7.36 -13.33
CA ALA A 223 9.76 8.53 -13.68
C ALA A 223 9.46 9.73 -12.78
N ARG A 224 8.17 9.98 -12.49
CA ARG A 224 7.74 11.03 -11.55
C ARG A 224 8.27 10.78 -10.16
N MET A 225 8.12 9.56 -9.63
CA MET A 225 8.65 9.17 -8.32
C MET A 225 10.17 9.35 -8.26
N ASN A 226 10.91 8.92 -9.29
CA ASN A 226 12.36 9.10 -9.34
C ASN A 226 12.75 10.59 -9.24
N ASN A 227 12.05 11.45 -9.97
CA ASN A 227 12.32 12.90 -9.95
C ASN A 227 11.92 13.55 -8.60
N GLU A 228 10.87 13.08 -7.95
CA GLU A 228 10.33 13.68 -6.74
C GLU A 228 11.03 13.16 -5.46
N LEU A 229 11.47 11.90 -5.48
CA LEU A 229 12.13 11.25 -4.33
C LEU A 229 13.66 11.16 -4.47
N GLU A 230 14.21 11.49 -5.65
CA GLU A 230 15.65 11.40 -5.96
C GLU A 230 16.24 10.00 -5.65
N THR A 231 15.45 8.94 -5.90
CA THR A 231 15.83 7.55 -5.61
C THR A 231 15.41 6.61 -6.73
N ARG A 232 15.98 5.41 -6.73
CA ARG A 232 15.52 4.31 -7.61
C ARG A 232 14.11 3.89 -7.21
N THR A 233 13.25 3.69 -8.18
CA THR A 233 11.82 3.44 -8.00
C THR A 233 11.39 2.10 -8.56
N PHE A 234 10.35 1.53 -7.95
CA PHE A 234 9.82 0.22 -8.25
C PHE A 234 8.30 0.28 -8.45
N GLY A 235 7.77 -0.67 -9.22
CA GLY A 235 6.35 -0.84 -9.41
C GLY A 235 5.96 -2.32 -9.34
N ILE A 236 4.83 -2.61 -8.72
CA ILE A 236 4.20 -3.93 -8.78
C ILE A 236 2.81 -3.75 -9.34
N ALA A 237 2.53 -4.39 -10.48
CA ALA A 237 1.23 -4.31 -11.11
C ALA A 237 0.65 -5.71 -11.31
N CYS A 238 -0.67 -5.84 -11.16
CA CYS A 238 -1.37 -7.09 -11.35
C CYS A 238 -2.53 -6.92 -12.34
N ASP A 239 -2.68 -7.88 -13.24
CA ASP A 239 -3.86 -8.06 -14.07
C ASP A 239 -5.06 -8.44 -13.20
N GLU A 240 -6.27 -8.36 -13.76
CA GLU A 240 -7.46 -8.89 -13.09
C GLU A 240 -7.25 -10.38 -12.77
N TYR A 241 -7.89 -10.91 -11.75
CA TYR A 241 -7.77 -12.30 -11.25
C TYR A 241 -6.38 -12.75 -10.82
N THR A 242 -5.40 -11.84 -10.78
CA THR A 242 -4.00 -12.13 -10.44
C THR A 242 -3.62 -11.47 -9.11
N ALA A 243 -2.87 -12.20 -8.29
CA ALA A 243 -2.37 -11.68 -7.01
C ALA A 243 -0.86 -11.91 -6.83
N VAL A 244 -0.20 -10.95 -6.17
CA VAL A 244 1.16 -11.10 -5.63
C VAL A 244 1.07 -11.21 -4.12
N CYS A 245 1.45 -12.36 -3.58
CA CYS A 245 1.50 -12.65 -2.15
C CYS A 245 2.94 -12.60 -1.63
N ILE A 246 3.25 -11.61 -0.82
CA ILE A 246 4.61 -11.37 -0.30
C ILE A 246 4.66 -11.84 1.15
N ASP A 247 5.55 -12.77 1.45
CA ASP A 247 5.75 -13.25 2.82
C ASP A 247 6.90 -12.54 3.55
N SER A 248 7.16 -12.94 4.79
CA SER A 248 8.22 -12.36 5.62
C SER A 248 9.63 -12.62 5.11
N THR A 249 9.81 -13.50 4.12
CA THR A 249 11.12 -13.77 3.49
C THR A 249 11.41 -12.84 2.33
N GLY A 250 10.41 -12.08 1.85
CA GLY A 250 10.52 -11.17 0.72
C GLY A 250 10.20 -11.80 -0.62
N ILE A 251 9.75 -13.05 -0.63
CA ILE A 251 9.31 -13.71 -1.87
C ILE A 251 7.91 -13.24 -2.22
N GLY A 252 7.76 -12.64 -3.40
CA GLY A 252 6.49 -12.28 -4.01
C GLY A 252 5.97 -13.39 -4.92
N ALA A 253 5.23 -14.35 -4.36
CA ALA A 253 4.61 -15.46 -5.09
C ALA A 253 3.39 -14.96 -5.89
N VAL A 254 3.26 -15.40 -7.15
CA VAL A 254 2.20 -14.95 -8.05
C VAL A 254 1.17 -16.04 -8.23
N TYR A 255 -0.08 -15.70 -7.87
CA TYR A 255 -1.25 -16.57 -7.97
C TYR A 255 -2.14 -16.14 -9.13
N GLY A 256 -2.69 -17.13 -9.84
CA GLY A 256 -3.56 -16.99 -11.01
C GLY A 256 -3.71 -18.31 -11.75
N GLU A 257 -4.28 -18.29 -12.93
CA GLU A 257 -4.56 -19.49 -13.73
C GLU A 257 -3.75 -19.57 -15.04
N TRP A 258 -2.57 -18.93 -15.08
CA TRP A 258 -1.66 -19.07 -16.19
C TRP A 258 -1.16 -20.54 -16.31
N PRO A 259 -1.03 -21.15 -17.49
CA PRO A 259 -1.17 -20.55 -18.83
C PRO A 259 -2.58 -20.66 -19.45
N GLU A 260 -3.61 -21.02 -18.70
CA GLU A 260 -4.97 -21.12 -19.24
C GLU A 260 -5.56 -19.75 -19.52
N TYR A 261 -5.21 -18.77 -18.67
CA TYR A 261 -5.56 -17.36 -18.82
C TYR A 261 -4.30 -16.49 -18.79
N ASP A 262 -4.41 -15.28 -19.31
CA ASP A 262 -3.32 -14.28 -19.33
C ASP A 262 -3.25 -13.52 -17.99
N ASP A 263 -3.15 -14.26 -16.89
CA ASP A 263 -3.09 -13.75 -15.52
C ASP A 263 -1.64 -13.40 -15.18
N TYR A 264 -1.23 -12.14 -15.42
CA TYR A 264 0.15 -11.71 -15.22
C TYR A 264 0.31 -10.72 -14.06
N ALA A 265 1.43 -10.83 -13.38
CA ALA A 265 2.00 -9.76 -12.57
C ALA A 265 3.25 -9.18 -13.24
N PHE A 266 3.48 -7.90 -12.99
CA PHE A 266 4.61 -7.14 -13.52
C PHE A 266 5.39 -6.50 -12.37
N PHE A 267 6.64 -6.88 -12.22
CA PHE A 267 7.57 -6.23 -11.31
C PHE A 267 8.46 -5.31 -12.14
N VAL A 268 8.23 -4.03 -12.00
CA VAL A 268 8.84 -2.98 -12.82
C VAL A 268 9.84 -2.22 -11.98
N GLN A 269 11.04 -2.05 -12.47
CA GLN A 269 12.08 -1.32 -11.76
C GLN A 269 12.81 -0.37 -12.72
N MET A 270 13.12 0.81 -12.21
CA MET A 270 14.03 1.70 -12.89
C MET A 270 15.37 0.96 -13.12
N ASN A 271 15.87 0.98 -14.36
CA ASN A 271 17.16 0.39 -14.65
C ASN A 271 18.25 0.98 -13.74
N CYS A 272 19.09 0.12 -13.17
CA CYS A 272 20.07 0.51 -12.16
C CYS A 272 21.36 1.13 -12.72
N GLU A 273 21.48 1.29 -14.02
CA GLU A 273 22.66 1.92 -14.61
C GLU A 273 22.74 3.41 -14.24
N SER A 274 23.95 3.89 -13.99
CA SER A 274 24.21 5.27 -13.60
C SER A 274 23.76 6.25 -14.68
N GLY A 275 23.02 7.28 -14.27
CA GLY A 275 22.54 8.33 -15.16
C GLY A 275 21.20 8.02 -15.85
N ASN A 276 20.55 6.93 -15.49
CA ASN A 276 19.21 6.60 -15.96
C ASN A 276 18.15 7.52 -15.32
N ALA A 277 18.01 8.70 -15.89
CA ALA A 277 16.90 9.62 -15.59
C ALA A 277 16.19 9.96 -16.90
N PRO A 278 14.89 10.34 -16.85
CA PRO A 278 14.18 10.73 -18.06
C PRO A 278 14.89 11.85 -18.84
N GLU A 279 15.08 11.65 -20.14
CA GLU A 279 15.69 12.64 -21.03
C GLU A 279 14.81 13.86 -21.21
N LEU A 280 13.47 13.68 -21.18
CA LEU A 280 12.51 14.77 -21.29
C LEU A 280 11.26 14.47 -20.46
N MET A 281 11.09 15.22 -19.37
CA MET A 281 9.92 15.16 -18.50
C MET A 281 9.51 16.59 -18.11
N GLN A 282 8.62 17.19 -18.88
CA GLN A 282 8.14 18.57 -18.70
C GLN A 282 6.64 18.65 -18.91
N GLN A 283 5.99 19.57 -18.20
CA GLN A 283 4.55 19.79 -18.31
C GLN A 283 4.12 20.15 -19.73
N GLY A 284 3.11 19.47 -20.24
CA GLY A 284 2.53 19.71 -21.57
C GLY A 284 3.42 19.31 -22.73
N ILE A 285 4.43 18.48 -22.50
CA ILE A 285 5.35 17.97 -23.53
C ILE A 285 5.36 16.44 -23.46
N PRO A 286 5.26 15.75 -24.62
CA PRO A 286 5.34 14.30 -24.67
C PRO A 286 6.61 13.77 -23.98
N PHE A 287 6.38 12.77 -23.13
CA PHE A 287 7.40 12.19 -22.26
C PHE A 287 8.44 11.39 -23.06
N THR A 288 9.71 11.46 -22.65
CA THR A 288 10.78 10.61 -23.17
C THR A 288 11.64 10.08 -22.02
N TRP A 289 11.71 8.79 -21.94
CA TRP A 289 12.59 8.01 -21.09
C TRP A 289 13.01 6.76 -21.86
N ASP A 290 14.00 6.92 -22.71
CA ASP A 290 14.44 5.86 -23.61
C ASP A 290 15.61 5.07 -23.03
N PHE A 291 16.67 5.75 -22.63
CA PHE A 291 17.88 5.14 -22.07
C PHE A 291 18.38 3.94 -22.92
N ASP A 292 18.57 4.15 -24.22
CA ASP A 292 18.90 3.09 -25.18
C ASP A 292 17.90 1.93 -25.18
N SER A 293 16.59 2.21 -25.15
CA SER A 293 15.46 1.27 -25.06
C SER A 293 15.40 0.47 -23.74
N LYS A 294 16.06 0.93 -22.67
CA LYS A 294 16.20 0.22 -21.40
C LYS A 294 15.90 1.09 -20.18
N ALA A 295 14.96 2.02 -20.28
CA ALA A 295 14.63 2.93 -19.17
C ALA A 295 14.20 2.16 -17.90
N THR A 296 13.41 1.10 -18.07
CA THR A 296 13.04 0.19 -16.98
C THR A 296 13.32 -1.26 -17.35
N THR A 297 13.58 -2.08 -16.33
CA THR A 297 13.63 -3.54 -16.43
C THR A 297 12.38 -4.10 -15.80
N VAL A 298 11.74 -5.05 -16.47
CA VAL A 298 10.44 -5.60 -16.07
C VAL A 298 10.52 -7.11 -16.01
N TYR A 299 10.11 -7.68 -14.89
CA TYR A 299 9.86 -9.11 -14.79
C TYR A 299 8.36 -9.36 -14.93
N LYS A 300 7.95 -9.87 -16.10
CA LYS A 300 6.58 -10.29 -16.37
C LYS A 300 6.44 -11.76 -16.06
N VAL A 301 5.47 -12.12 -15.21
CA VAL A 301 5.34 -13.49 -14.70
C VAL A 301 3.89 -13.89 -14.56
N GLY A 302 3.53 -15.08 -15.11
CA GLY A 302 2.18 -15.64 -15.02
C GLY A 302 1.90 -16.20 -13.63
N GLY A 303 0.72 -15.94 -13.08
CA GLY A 303 0.26 -16.47 -11.81
C GLY A 303 -0.08 -17.96 -11.90
N THR A 304 0.41 -18.76 -10.95
CA THR A 304 0.13 -20.19 -10.89
C THR A 304 -0.80 -20.54 -9.73
N THR A 305 -1.48 -21.66 -9.85
CA THR A 305 -2.43 -22.12 -8.83
C THR A 305 -1.78 -22.46 -7.48
N ASP A 306 -0.48 -22.65 -7.45
CA ASP A 306 0.30 -23.01 -6.26
C ASP A 306 1.30 -21.93 -5.84
N GLY A 307 1.32 -20.77 -6.53
CA GLY A 307 2.27 -19.70 -6.28
C GLY A 307 3.74 -20.08 -6.55
N ALA A 308 3.98 -21.05 -7.45
CA ALA A 308 5.33 -21.52 -7.76
C ALA A 308 6.16 -20.48 -8.54
N HIS A 309 5.50 -19.56 -9.21
CA HIS A 309 6.14 -18.45 -9.90
C HIS A 309 6.30 -17.26 -8.95
N TYR A 310 7.45 -16.60 -8.98
CA TYR A 310 7.75 -15.53 -8.02
C TYR A 310 8.85 -14.59 -8.49
N LEU A 311 8.96 -13.43 -7.80
CA LEU A 311 10.17 -12.60 -7.75
C LEU A 311 10.62 -12.45 -6.30
N ASP A 312 11.93 -12.44 -6.04
CA ASP A 312 12.52 -12.09 -4.76
C ASP A 312 12.65 -10.54 -4.67
N LEU A 313 11.88 -9.93 -3.76
CA LEU A 313 11.88 -8.48 -3.56
C LEU A 313 13.09 -7.98 -2.75
N ASN A 314 13.91 -8.88 -2.19
CA ASN A 314 15.12 -8.45 -1.51
C ASN A 314 16.20 -8.00 -2.51
N ASP A 315 16.22 -8.57 -3.71
CA ASP A 315 17.20 -8.22 -4.76
C ASP A 315 16.55 -7.66 -6.03
N TRP A 316 15.27 -7.94 -6.29
CA TRP A 316 14.57 -7.58 -7.53
C TRP A 316 15.22 -8.15 -8.81
N GLU A 317 16.02 -9.18 -8.68
CA GLU A 317 16.79 -9.81 -9.74
C GLU A 317 16.49 -11.31 -9.86
N THR A 318 16.22 -11.98 -8.74
CA THR A 318 15.97 -13.42 -8.68
C THR A 318 14.50 -13.73 -8.85
N GLY A 319 14.13 -14.38 -9.95
CA GLY A 319 12.75 -14.77 -10.24
C GLY A 319 12.63 -16.19 -10.81
N ASN A 320 11.44 -16.75 -10.76
CA ASN A 320 11.10 -18.05 -11.33
C ASN A 320 9.80 -18.00 -12.13
N GLY A 321 9.80 -18.56 -13.33
CA GLY A 321 8.60 -18.77 -14.16
C GLY A 321 8.18 -17.59 -15.03
N GLY A 322 8.91 -16.47 -15.02
CA GLY A 322 8.63 -15.29 -15.83
C GLY A 322 9.67 -15.00 -16.91
N GLU A 323 9.52 -13.89 -17.56
CA GLU A 323 10.40 -13.36 -18.59
C GLU A 323 10.81 -11.92 -18.28
N TRP A 324 12.02 -11.55 -18.67
CA TRP A 324 12.51 -10.19 -18.54
C TRP A 324 12.24 -9.37 -19.79
N LEU A 325 11.76 -8.14 -19.60
CA LEU A 325 11.50 -7.17 -20.65
C LEU A 325 12.23 -5.86 -20.31
N HIS A 326 12.44 -5.04 -21.32
CA HIS A 326 12.78 -3.63 -21.18
C HIS A 326 11.64 -2.77 -21.68
N TRP A 327 11.27 -1.76 -20.90
CA TRP A 327 10.31 -0.76 -21.33
C TRP A 327 10.99 0.61 -21.47
N SER A 328 10.60 1.33 -22.51
CA SER A 328 11.05 2.68 -22.75
C SER A 328 9.92 3.53 -23.34
N VAL A 329 10.14 4.84 -23.35
CA VAL A 329 9.20 5.81 -23.90
C VAL A 329 9.97 6.81 -24.75
N GLU A 330 9.61 6.96 -26.02
CA GLU A 330 10.18 7.96 -26.93
C GLU A 330 9.08 8.88 -27.45
N ASN A 331 9.16 10.17 -27.13
CA ASN A 331 8.22 11.19 -27.58
C ASN A 331 6.72 10.80 -27.38
N GLY A 332 6.40 10.30 -26.16
CA GLY A 332 5.05 9.88 -25.79
C GLY A 332 4.60 8.52 -26.34
N VAL A 333 5.49 7.77 -26.96
CA VAL A 333 5.20 6.43 -27.47
C VAL A 333 5.89 5.40 -26.59
N PHE A 334 5.12 4.45 -26.07
CA PHE A 334 5.60 3.35 -25.24
C PHE A 334 6.13 2.20 -26.10
N TYR A 335 7.26 1.64 -25.68
CA TYR A 335 7.90 0.46 -26.29
C TYR A 335 8.17 -0.61 -25.23
N SER A 336 8.01 -1.88 -25.65
CA SER A 336 8.35 -3.07 -24.85
C SER A 336 9.17 -4.01 -25.73
N GLU A 337 10.35 -4.39 -25.24
CA GLU A 337 11.27 -5.30 -25.94
C GLU A 337 11.71 -6.43 -25.01
N ASN A 338 12.19 -7.54 -25.58
CA ASN A 338 12.78 -8.60 -24.77
C ASN A 338 14.01 -8.07 -24.03
N GLY A 339 14.11 -8.42 -22.75
CA GLY A 339 15.17 -7.96 -21.87
C GLY A 339 15.92 -9.10 -21.21
N GLU A 340 16.79 -8.73 -20.30
CA GLU A 340 17.55 -9.61 -19.43
C GLU A 340 17.41 -9.18 -17.97
N ALA A 341 17.67 -10.09 -17.03
CA ALA A 341 17.70 -9.76 -15.61
C ALA A 341 18.65 -8.57 -15.37
N PRO A 342 18.27 -7.61 -14.53
CA PRO A 342 19.16 -6.51 -14.19
C PRO A 342 20.44 -7.04 -13.54
N ASN A 343 21.54 -6.32 -13.73
CA ASN A 343 22.79 -6.56 -13.01
C ASN A 343 23.16 -5.29 -12.26
N CYS A 344 22.67 -5.20 -11.04
CA CYS A 344 22.90 -4.03 -10.19
C CYS A 344 24.15 -4.19 -9.29
N GLU A 345 24.99 -5.23 -9.50
CA GLU A 345 26.26 -5.38 -8.79
C GLU A 345 27.18 -4.18 -9.07
N GLY A 346 27.50 -3.43 -8.01
CA GLY A 346 28.35 -2.23 -8.09
C GLY A 346 27.60 -0.91 -8.22
N VAL A 347 26.31 -0.93 -8.46
CA VAL A 347 25.39 0.21 -8.26
C VAL A 347 24.76 0.04 -6.86
N GLY A 348 25.58 -0.27 -5.86
CA GLY A 348 25.09 -0.27 -4.50
C GLY A 348 24.39 1.06 -4.26
N ILE A 349 23.21 1.02 -3.65
CA ILE A 349 22.84 2.12 -2.76
C ILE A 349 24.17 2.38 -2.03
N GLU A 350 24.86 3.49 -2.37
CA GLU A 350 25.74 4.06 -1.40
C GLU A 350 24.81 4.30 -0.19
N THR A 351 24.71 3.30 0.69
CA THR A 351 24.63 3.63 2.08
C THR A 351 25.82 4.56 2.20
N VAL A 352 25.53 5.84 2.21
CA VAL A 352 26.50 6.81 2.63
C VAL A 352 26.85 6.32 4.02
N GLU A 353 27.84 5.42 4.10
CA GLU A 353 28.58 5.23 5.32
C GLU A 353 29.09 6.62 5.58
N ARG A 354 28.31 7.34 6.41
CA ARG A 354 28.72 8.64 6.88
C ARG A 354 30.10 8.39 7.47
N SER A 355 31.12 8.74 6.71
CA SER A 355 32.53 8.52 7.05
C SER A 355 32.95 9.30 8.32
N ASN A 356 31.98 9.95 8.94
CA ASN A 356 32.04 10.49 10.28
C ASN A 356 30.82 10.02 11.09
N PRO A 357 31.01 9.30 12.18
CA PRO A 357 29.92 8.94 13.07
C PRO A 357 29.24 10.25 13.53
N ARG A 358 27.93 10.35 13.28
CA ARG A 358 27.14 11.50 13.75
C ARG A 358 27.38 11.74 15.24
N LYS A 359 27.63 12.97 15.59
CA LYS A 359 27.97 13.34 16.97
C LYS A 359 26.72 13.79 17.72
N LEU A 360 26.46 13.16 18.87
CA LEU A 360 25.36 13.55 19.73
C LEU A 360 25.59 15.00 20.21
N VAL A 361 24.66 15.92 19.92
CA VAL A 361 24.68 17.31 20.33
C VAL A 361 24.01 17.47 21.69
N LYS A 362 22.81 16.88 21.86
CA LYS A 362 22.06 16.93 23.12
C LYS A 362 21.00 15.86 23.18
N THR A 363 20.62 15.47 24.41
CA THR A 363 19.45 14.60 24.67
C THR A 363 18.34 15.45 25.31
N LEU A 364 17.15 15.37 24.78
CA LEU A 364 15.95 16.08 25.20
C LEU A 364 14.91 15.15 25.78
N ASP A 365 14.07 15.61 26.71
CA ASP A 365 12.83 14.91 27.06
C ASP A 365 11.73 15.19 26.01
N VAL A 366 10.58 14.52 26.15
CA VAL A 366 9.42 14.70 25.25
C VAL A 366 8.84 16.13 25.26
N LEU A 367 9.25 16.99 26.17
CA LEU A 367 8.88 18.41 26.23
C LEU A 367 9.98 19.33 25.66
N GLY A 368 11.03 18.76 25.05
CA GLY A 368 12.14 19.50 24.44
C GLY A 368 13.17 20.06 25.44
N ARG A 369 13.15 19.62 26.70
CA ARG A 369 14.11 20.07 27.74
C ARG A 369 15.33 19.17 27.75
N THR A 370 16.53 19.74 27.82
CA THR A 370 17.79 18.97 27.94
C THR A 370 17.79 18.13 29.22
N VAL A 371 18.10 16.87 29.12
CA VAL A 371 18.18 15.92 30.22
C VAL A 371 19.61 15.46 30.50
N ASN A 372 19.88 15.02 31.71
CA ASN A 372 21.18 14.52 32.14
C ASN A 372 21.20 12.99 32.25
N SER A 373 22.34 12.42 32.58
CA SER A 373 22.57 10.96 32.64
C SER A 373 21.74 10.20 33.70
N HIS A 374 20.96 10.91 34.54
CA HIS A 374 20.09 10.32 35.57
C HIS A 374 18.61 10.40 35.20
N TYR A 375 18.29 10.79 33.99
CA TYR A 375 16.91 10.87 33.52
C TYR A 375 16.39 9.46 33.16
N PHE A 376 15.17 9.17 33.57
CA PHE A 376 14.45 7.92 33.22
C PHE A 376 13.20 8.29 32.43
N GLY A 377 12.99 7.60 31.32
CA GLY A 377 11.83 7.83 30.45
C GLY A 377 12.22 7.93 28.97
N ILE A 378 11.30 8.43 28.19
CA ILE A 378 11.50 8.61 26.74
C ILE A 378 12.35 9.85 26.52
N VAL A 379 13.41 9.71 25.74
CA VAL A 379 14.29 10.82 25.33
C VAL A 379 14.48 10.85 23.83
N ILE A 380 14.83 12.02 23.32
CA ILE A 380 15.15 12.27 21.92
C ILE A 380 16.59 12.79 21.86
N ASP A 381 17.48 11.99 21.27
CA ASP A 381 18.84 12.41 20.97
C ASP A 381 18.86 13.25 19.69
N LEU A 382 19.47 14.43 19.74
CA LEU A 382 19.69 15.31 18.58
C LEU A 382 21.16 15.23 18.19
N PHE A 383 21.43 14.99 16.91
CA PHE A 383 22.77 14.87 16.35
C PHE A 383 23.19 16.14 15.58
N ASP A 384 24.48 16.28 15.30
CA ASP A 384 25.10 17.43 14.63
C ASP A 384 24.68 17.59 13.15
N ASP A 385 24.12 16.55 12.57
CA ASP A 385 23.54 16.56 11.22
C ASP A 385 22.05 16.96 11.20
N GLY A 386 21.46 17.29 12.34
CA GLY A 386 20.06 17.64 12.51
C GLY A 386 19.13 16.44 12.66
N SER A 387 19.63 15.21 12.52
CA SER A 387 18.83 14.00 12.74
C SER A 387 18.49 13.79 14.22
N THR A 388 17.42 13.04 14.49
CA THR A 388 16.98 12.69 15.84
C THR A 388 16.81 11.20 16.00
N GLU A 389 17.01 10.70 17.22
CA GLU A 389 16.76 9.30 17.57
C GLU A 389 15.99 9.23 18.89
N LYS A 390 14.86 8.53 18.90
CA LYS A 390 14.05 8.30 20.09
C LYS A 390 14.52 7.03 20.80
N LYS A 391 14.75 7.11 22.11
CA LYS A 391 15.08 5.95 22.95
C LYS A 391 14.44 6.02 24.32
N VAL A 392 14.34 4.87 24.99
CA VAL A 392 13.87 4.77 26.37
C VAL A 392 15.07 4.52 27.30
N ILE A 393 15.26 5.37 28.29
CA ILE A 393 16.24 5.15 29.33
C ILE A 393 15.52 4.50 30.53
N GLY A 394 15.79 3.21 30.76
CA GLY A 394 15.25 2.44 31.87
C GLY A 394 16.17 2.45 33.10
N GLU A 395 15.66 2.06 34.29
CA GLU A 395 16.47 1.86 35.49
C GLU A 395 17.56 0.80 35.25
N ARG A 396 18.79 1.10 35.69
CA ARG A 396 19.79 0.04 35.85
C ARG A 396 19.33 -0.87 36.98
N SER A 397 19.06 -2.13 36.67
CA SER A 397 18.95 -3.18 37.70
C SER A 397 20.24 -3.15 38.57
N LYS A 398 20.05 -3.01 39.83
CA LYS A 398 21.13 -3.08 40.84
C LYS A 398 21.69 -4.50 40.93
#